data_1b5ee07dbff6ab659c2316205530d063
#
_entry.id   1b5ee07dbff6ab659c2316205530d063
#
_cell.length_a   1.000
_cell.length_b   1.000
_cell.length_c   1.000
_cell.angle_alpha   90.00
_cell.angle_beta   90.00
_cell.angle_gamma   90.00
#
_symmetry.space_group_name_H-M   'P 1'
#
loop_
_entity.id
_entity.type
_entity.pdbx_description
1 polymer ?
#
loop_
_entity_poly.entity_id
_entity_poly.type
_entity_poly.pdbx_seq_one_letter_code
_entity_poly.pdbx_strand_id
1 'polypeptide(L)'
;GIFENSVYPGIPDLLERLKEKGMLLAVASSKPECYVRQILVHFDIEKYFDVVVGSELDGSRSQKEEVVEEALKRLGILTVPIEKRKSVCVMIGDRKFDLQGAKAHFLTGVGAGYGYASAGELEEEGADYIAETVEKLAQYLGVC
;
A
#
# COMPACT_ATOMS: atom_id res chain seq x y z
N GLY A 1 -7.67 -6.13 6.67
CA GLY A 1 -6.49 -5.35 6.43
C GLY A 1 -5.63 -5.20 7.67
N ILE A 2 -4.44 -4.71 7.48
CA ILE A 2 -3.45 -4.57 8.57
C ILE A 2 -3.87 -3.54 9.63
N PHE A 3 -4.86 -2.70 9.34
CA PHE A 3 -5.27 -1.63 10.24
C PHE A 3 -6.58 -1.92 10.98
N GLU A 4 -7.13 -3.13 10.87
CA GLU A 4 -8.45 -3.41 11.45
C GLU A 4 -8.45 -3.48 12.96
N ASN A 5 -7.46 -4.13 13.54
CA ASN A 5 -7.40 -4.36 15.00
C ASN A 5 -6.23 -3.63 15.66
N SER A 6 -5.12 -3.53 14.95
CA SER A 6 -3.92 -2.88 15.47
C SER A 6 -3.01 -2.51 14.30
N VAL A 7 -2.06 -1.62 14.59
CA VAL A 7 -0.98 -1.30 13.67
C VAL A 7 0.22 -2.17 14.06
N TYR A 8 0.85 -2.82 13.09
CA TYR A 8 2.03 -3.63 13.37
C TYR A 8 3.13 -2.77 13.98
N PRO A 9 3.88 -3.30 14.96
CA PRO A 9 4.99 -2.57 15.57
C PRO A 9 5.97 -2.06 14.51
N GLY A 10 6.37 -0.80 14.66
CA GLY A 10 7.32 -0.18 13.74
C GLY A 10 6.70 0.54 12.55
N ILE A 11 5.41 0.37 12.28
CA ILE A 11 4.76 1.03 11.14
C ILE A 11 4.75 2.56 11.29
N PRO A 12 4.33 3.14 12.43
CA PRO A 12 4.36 4.60 12.55
C PRO A 12 5.77 5.18 12.35
N ASP A 13 6.78 4.53 12.88
CA ASP A 13 8.17 4.95 12.71
C ASP A 13 8.62 4.85 11.25
N LEU A 14 8.25 3.76 10.57
CA LEU A 14 8.55 3.59 9.15
C LEU A 14 7.91 4.70 8.31
N LEU A 15 6.65 5.01 8.56
CA LEU A 15 5.93 6.06 7.83
C LEU A 15 6.61 7.42 8.02
N GLU A 16 6.99 7.73 9.26
CA GLU A 16 7.69 8.98 9.56
C GLU A 16 9.01 9.07 8.79
N ARG A 17 9.80 8.00 8.78
CA ARG A 17 11.09 7.97 8.06
C ARG A 17 10.91 8.12 6.56
N LEU A 18 9.88 7.50 5.99
CA LEU A 18 9.58 7.65 4.56
C LEU A 18 9.24 9.10 4.22
N LYS A 19 8.45 9.77 5.08
CA LYS A 19 8.13 11.18 4.87
C LYS A 19 9.37 12.06 5.00
N GLU A 20 10.24 11.77 5.93
CA GLU A 20 11.51 12.50 6.08
C GLU A 20 12.37 12.42 4.82
N LYS A 21 12.29 11.30 4.10
CA LYS A 21 12.99 11.12 2.82
C LYS A 21 12.29 11.79 1.64
N GLY A 22 11.15 12.43 1.87
CA GLY A 22 10.42 13.12 0.82
C GLY A 22 9.53 12.24 -0.04
N MET A 23 9.26 11.02 0.39
CA MET A 23 8.40 10.12 -0.35
C MET A 23 6.93 10.48 -0.18
N LEU A 24 6.15 10.32 -1.24
CA LEU A 24 4.69 10.44 -1.15
C LEU A 24 4.13 9.10 -0.69
N LEU A 25 3.19 9.16 0.24
CA LEU A 25 2.56 7.97 0.79
C LEU A 25 1.06 7.98 0.50
N ALA A 26 0.54 6.82 0.11
CA ALA A 26 -0.88 6.67 -0.20
C ALA A 26 -1.41 5.40 0.42
N VAL A 27 -2.70 5.44 0.79
CA VAL A 27 -3.45 4.23 1.15
C VAL A 27 -4.43 3.95 0.03
N ALA A 28 -4.47 2.69 -0.41
CA ALA A 28 -5.46 2.20 -1.36
C ALA A 28 -6.12 0.98 -0.74
N SER A 29 -7.39 1.09 -0.41
CA SER A 29 -8.14 0.06 0.31
C SER A 29 -9.46 -0.23 -0.37
N SER A 30 -9.91 -1.48 -0.33
CA SER A 30 -11.23 -1.85 -0.83
C SER A 30 -12.34 -1.50 0.14
N LYS A 31 -12.01 -1.10 1.37
CA LYS A 31 -12.99 -0.59 2.34
C LYS A 31 -13.47 0.80 1.94
N PRO A 32 -14.68 1.20 2.34
CA PRO A 32 -15.13 2.58 2.10
C PRO A 32 -14.15 3.61 2.65
N GLU A 33 -13.91 4.65 1.87
CA GLU A 33 -12.88 5.65 2.20
C GLU A 33 -13.10 6.30 3.56
N CYS A 34 -14.35 6.59 3.93
CA CYS A 34 -14.65 7.20 5.23
C CYS A 34 -14.21 6.31 6.39
N TYR A 35 -14.37 5.00 6.25
CA TYR A 35 -13.94 4.06 7.31
C TYR A 35 -12.42 3.94 7.35
N VAL A 36 -11.78 3.97 6.19
CA VAL A 36 -10.30 3.94 6.13
C VAL A 36 -9.75 5.16 6.88
N ARG A 37 -10.30 6.34 6.64
CA ARG A 37 -9.85 7.55 7.31
C ARG A 37 -10.04 7.47 8.82
N GLN A 38 -11.17 6.92 9.28
CA GLN A 38 -11.41 6.73 10.71
C GLN A 38 -10.36 5.83 11.35
N ILE A 39 -9.98 4.75 10.67
CA ILE A 39 -8.95 3.83 11.16
C ILE A 39 -7.60 4.55 11.25
N LEU A 40 -7.22 5.29 10.24
CA LEU A 40 -5.96 6.01 10.22
C LEU A 40 -5.87 7.07 11.32
N VAL A 41 -6.98 7.77 11.56
CA VAL A 41 -7.06 8.77 12.65
C VAL A 41 -6.97 8.07 14.00
N HIS A 42 -7.66 6.94 14.16
CA HIS A 42 -7.64 6.19 15.41
C HIS A 42 -6.22 5.78 15.82
N PHE A 43 -5.40 5.40 14.85
CA PHE A 43 -4.02 4.99 15.11
C PHE A 43 -3.01 6.15 14.97
N ASP A 44 -3.52 7.37 14.78
CA ASP A 44 -2.68 8.58 14.66
C ASP A 44 -1.63 8.49 13.56
N ILE A 45 -1.99 7.92 12.43
CA ILE A 45 -1.09 7.78 11.26
C ILE A 45 -1.63 8.46 10.00
N GLU A 46 -2.85 9.03 10.04
CA GLU A 46 -3.41 9.72 8.87
C GLU A 46 -2.48 10.84 8.37
N LYS A 47 -1.81 11.51 9.29
CA LYS A 47 -0.92 12.63 8.99
C LYS A 47 0.24 12.29 8.05
N TYR A 48 0.60 11.00 7.95
CA TYR A 48 1.70 10.58 7.09
C TYR A 48 1.28 10.36 5.64
N PHE A 49 -0.02 10.29 5.37
CA PHE A 49 -0.49 9.93 4.03
C PHE A 49 -0.91 11.17 3.23
N ASP A 50 -0.33 11.29 2.03
CA ASP A 50 -0.66 12.36 1.09
C ASP A 50 -1.98 12.08 0.38
N VAL A 51 -2.32 10.80 0.21
CA VAL A 51 -3.50 10.35 -0.52
C VAL A 51 -4.12 9.19 0.25
N VAL A 52 -5.43 9.23 0.42
CA VAL A 52 -6.20 8.12 1.00
C VAL A 52 -7.35 7.81 0.06
N VAL A 53 -7.39 6.60 -0.47
CA VAL A 53 -8.44 6.16 -1.38
C VAL A 53 -9.07 4.89 -0.85
N GLY A 54 -10.38 4.87 -0.80
CA GLY A 54 -11.17 3.68 -0.51
C GLY A 54 -12.26 3.51 -1.56
N SER A 55 -13.14 2.53 -1.36
CA SER A 55 -14.30 2.38 -2.21
C SER A 55 -15.34 3.45 -1.87
N GLU A 56 -16.30 3.64 -2.78
CA GLU A 56 -17.45 4.48 -2.52
C GLU A 56 -18.51 3.69 -1.75
N LEU A 57 -19.33 4.38 -0.95
CA LEU A 57 -20.41 3.74 -0.20
C LEU A 57 -21.49 3.15 -1.10
N ASP A 58 -21.62 3.65 -2.33
CA ASP A 58 -22.58 3.14 -3.32
C ASP A 58 -22.12 1.87 -4.02
N GLY A 59 -20.96 1.33 -3.65
CA GLY A 59 -20.40 0.11 -4.23
C GLY A 59 -19.50 0.33 -5.43
N SER A 60 -19.40 1.55 -5.96
CA SER A 60 -18.47 1.84 -7.04
C SER A 60 -17.04 1.86 -6.51
N ARG A 61 -16.07 1.66 -7.40
CA ARG A 61 -14.65 1.61 -7.06
C ARG A 61 -14.38 0.62 -5.93
N SER A 62 -15.00 -0.59 -6.02
CA SER A 62 -14.87 -1.62 -4.98
C SER A 62 -13.73 -2.59 -5.25
N GLN A 63 -13.25 -2.69 -6.50
CA GLN A 63 -12.17 -3.59 -6.87
C GLN A 63 -10.83 -2.95 -6.56
N LYS A 64 -9.86 -3.76 -6.14
CA LYS A 64 -8.53 -3.26 -5.76
C LYS A 64 -7.86 -2.49 -6.90
N GLU A 65 -8.01 -2.98 -8.13
CA GLU A 65 -7.43 -2.31 -9.30
C GLU A 65 -7.96 -0.89 -9.48
N GLU A 66 -9.26 -0.71 -9.25
CA GLU A 66 -9.90 0.60 -9.37
C GLU A 66 -9.44 1.56 -8.28
N VAL A 67 -9.28 1.04 -7.06
CA VAL A 67 -8.80 1.84 -5.93
C VAL A 67 -7.35 2.27 -6.15
N VAL A 68 -6.52 1.34 -6.62
CA VAL A 68 -5.12 1.64 -6.93
C VAL A 68 -5.03 2.67 -8.06
N GLU A 69 -5.86 2.53 -9.10
CA GLU A 69 -5.87 3.50 -10.20
C GLU A 69 -6.18 4.91 -9.71
N GLU A 70 -7.17 5.05 -8.84
CA GLU A 70 -7.52 6.37 -8.30
C GLU A 70 -6.37 6.94 -7.45
N ALA A 71 -5.71 6.11 -6.66
CA ALA A 71 -4.56 6.54 -5.87
C ALA A 71 -3.42 7.03 -6.78
N LEU A 72 -3.13 6.28 -7.83
CA LEU A 72 -2.09 6.65 -8.79
C LEU A 72 -2.43 7.94 -9.52
N LYS A 73 -3.70 8.15 -9.85
CA LYS A 73 -4.18 9.38 -10.47
C LYS A 73 -3.91 10.57 -9.55
N ARG A 74 -4.28 10.45 -8.28
CA ARG A 74 -4.08 11.53 -7.30
C ARG A 74 -2.60 11.80 -7.01
N LEU A 75 -1.75 10.77 -7.11
CA LEU A 75 -0.29 10.91 -6.94
C LEU A 75 0.40 11.42 -8.20
N GLY A 76 -0.30 11.48 -9.34
CA GLY A 76 0.30 11.88 -10.61
C GLY A 76 1.09 10.77 -11.31
N ILE A 77 0.96 9.52 -10.86
CA ILE A 77 1.72 8.39 -11.41
C ILE A 77 1.15 7.92 -12.75
N LEU A 78 -0.15 8.11 -13.01
CA LEU A 78 -0.74 7.67 -14.29
C LEU A 78 -0.10 8.33 -15.50
N THR A 79 0.52 9.50 -15.33
CA THR A 79 1.23 10.18 -16.43
C THR A 79 2.67 9.67 -16.61
N VAL A 80 3.16 8.84 -15.69
CA VAL A 80 4.47 8.21 -15.80
C VAL A 80 4.39 7.07 -16.81
N PRO A 81 5.31 6.99 -17.81
CA PRO A 81 5.33 5.87 -18.74
C PRO A 81 5.37 4.53 -18.00
N ILE A 82 4.60 3.56 -18.50
CA ILE A 82 4.44 2.26 -17.79
C ILE A 82 5.79 1.56 -17.58
N GLU A 83 6.73 1.68 -18.52
CA GLU A 83 8.04 1.06 -18.40
C GLU A 83 8.92 1.69 -17.32
N LYS A 84 8.52 2.85 -16.78
CA LYS A 84 9.27 3.54 -15.73
C LYS A 84 8.60 3.45 -14.36
N ARG A 85 7.35 2.98 -14.31
CA ARG A 85 6.58 2.99 -13.05
C ARG A 85 7.21 2.14 -11.96
N LYS A 86 7.79 0.98 -12.29
CA LYS A 86 8.43 0.11 -11.29
C LYS A 86 9.58 0.79 -10.55
N SER A 87 10.25 1.74 -11.18
CA SER A 87 11.37 2.44 -10.56
C SER A 87 10.93 3.60 -9.67
N VAL A 88 9.68 4.04 -9.75
CA VAL A 88 9.21 5.22 -9.01
C VAL A 88 8.05 4.94 -8.07
N CYS A 89 7.42 3.77 -8.16
CA CYS A 89 6.24 3.48 -7.34
C CYS A 89 6.23 2.03 -6.86
N VAL A 90 5.99 1.86 -5.57
CA VAL A 90 5.92 0.54 -4.93
C VAL A 90 4.54 0.38 -4.30
N MET A 91 3.90 -0.75 -4.57
CA MET A 91 2.67 -1.17 -3.90
C MET A 91 3.02 -2.19 -2.84
N ILE A 92 2.62 -1.93 -1.60
CA ILE A 92 2.89 -2.82 -0.49
C ILE A 92 1.56 -3.38 0.01
N GLY A 93 1.48 -4.69 0.12
CA GLY A 93 0.26 -5.32 0.60
C GLY A 93 0.49 -6.68 1.20
N ASP A 94 -0.50 -7.14 1.98
CA ASP A 94 -0.42 -8.41 2.69
C ASP A 94 -1.28 -9.50 2.08
N ARG A 95 -1.94 -9.22 0.96
CA ARG A 95 -2.79 -10.18 0.28
C ARG A 95 -2.51 -10.18 -1.23
N LYS A 96 -2.89 -11.27 -1.89
CA LYS A 96 -2.73 -11.42 -3.34
C LYS A 96 -3.42 -10.30 -4.12
N PHE A 97 -4.51 -9.76 -3.60
CA PHE A 97 -5.27 -8.69 -4.25
C PHE A 97 -4.44 -7.42 -4.42
N ASP A 98 -3.57 -7.13 -3.45
CA ASP A 98 -2.68 -5.98 -3.52
C ASP A 98 -1.65 -6.15 -4.64
N LEU A 99 -1.11 -7.36 -4.77
CA LEU A 99 -0.12 -7.67 -5.81
C LEU A 99 -0.76 -7.68 -7.19
N GLN A 100 -2.01 -8.14 -7.29
CA GLN A 100 -2.77 -8.08 -8.55
C GLN A 100 -2.97 -6.63 -8.98
N GLY A 101 -3.30 -5.74 -8.04
CA GLY A 101 -3.41 -4.32 -8.31
C GLY A 101 -2.10 -3.70 -8.77
N ALA A 102 -0.99 -4.10 -8.15
CA ALA A 102 0.32 -3.64 -8.56
C ALA A 102 0.65 -4.04 -10.00
N LYS A 103 0.39 -5.30 -10.35
CA LYS A 103 0.64 -5.80 -11.71
C LYS A 103 -0.24 -5.12 -12.74
N ALA A 104 -1.51 -4.89 -12.42
CA ALA A 104 -2.44 -4.26 -13.34
C ALA A 104 -1.97 -2.86 -13.73
N HIS A 105 -1.20 -2.19 -12.89
CA HIS A 105 -0.72 -0.83 -13.11
C HIS A 105 0.79 -0.73 -13.30
N PHE A 106 1.47 -1.86 -13.47
CA PHE A 106 2.91 -1.91 -13.75
C PHE A 106 3.77 -1.31 -12.63
N LEU A 107 3.41 -1.59 -11.39
CA LEU A 107 4.15 -1.16 -10.21
C LEU A 107 5.04 -2.28 -9.67
N THR A 108 6.03 -1.91 -8.88
CA THR A 108 6.75 -2.90 -8.07
C THR A 108 5.81 -3.37 -6.97
N GLY A 109 5.62 -4.68 -6.83
CA GLY A 109 4.76 -5.26 -5.81
C GLY A 109 5.57 -5.89 -4.70
N VAL A 110 5.39 -5.40 -3.47
CA VAL A 110 6.05 -5.93 -2.28
C VAL A 110 5.02 -6.56 -1.37
N GLY A 111 5.25 -7.81 -1.01
CA GLY A 111 4.38 -8.53 -0.09
C GLY A 111 4.80 -8.30 1.36
N ALA A 112 3.84 -8.01 2.23
CA ALA A 112 4.06 -7.93 3.67
C ALA A 112 3.83 -9.33 4.26
N GLY A 113 4.91 -10.09 4.41
CA GLY A 113 4.86 -11.48 4.87
C GLY A 113 4.42 -11.64 6.31
N TYR A 114 4.45 -10.56 7.08
CA TYR A 114 3.96 -10.52 8.45
C TYR A 114 2.43 -10.30 8.55
N GLY A 115 1.74 -10.19 7.41
CA GLY A 115 0.30 -9.91 7.35
C GLY A 115 -0.55 -11.17 7.28
N TYR A 116 -1.67 -11.10 6.57
CA TYR A 116 -2.73 -12.11 6.60
C TYR A 116 -2.73 -13.09 5.43
N ALA A 117 -1.71 -13.07 4.58
CA ALA A 117 -1.66 -13.99 3.45
C ALA A 117 -1.57 -15.44 3.92
N SER A 118 -2.21 -16.33 3.16
CA SER A 118 -2.03 -17.77 3.33
C SER A 118 -0.61 -18.16 2.92
N ALA A 119 -0.13 -19.30 3.41
CA ALA A 119 1.21 -19.79 3.04
C ALA A 119 1.33 -19.90 1.52
N GLY A 120 2.36 -19.29 0.95
CA GLY A 120 2.63 -19.31 -0.48
C GLY A 120 1.80 -18.34 -1.32
N GLU A 121 0.83 -17.65 -0.75
CA GLU A 121 -0.06 -16.75 -1.51
C GLU A 121 0.72 -15.63 -2.21
N LEU A 122 1.64 -14.98 -1.50
CA LEU A 122 2.40 -13.86 -2.04
C LEU A 122 3.42 -14.32 -3.09
N GLU A 123 4.05 -15.47 -2.86
CA GLU A 123 4.99 -16.07 -3.80
C GLU A 123 4.29 -16.47 -5.10
N GLU A 124 3.14 -17.12 -4.99
CA GLU A 124 2.36 -17.55 -6.15
C GLU A 124 1.89 -16.36 -7.00
N GLU A 125 1.58 -15.24 -6.35
CA GLU A 125 1.16 -14.04 -7.07
C GLU A 125 2.34 -13.29 -7.68
N GLY A 126 3.58 -13.71 -7.39
CA GLY A 126 4.78 -13.15 -8.01
C GLY A 126 5.19 -11.80 -7.46
N ALA A 127 5.21 -11.67 -6.13
CA ALA A 127 5.75 -10.48 -5.49
C ALA A 127 7.20 -10.25 -5.92
N ASP A 128 7.57 -9.00 -6.18
CA ASP A 128 8.97 -8.66 -6.49
C ASP A 128 9.86 -8.85 -5.27
N TYR A 129 9.30 -8.62 -4.08
CA TYR A 129 9.99 -8.83 -2.82
C TYR A 129 8.94 -9.15 -1.75
N ILE A 130 9.31 -10.01 -0.79
CA ILE A 130 8.46 -10.32 0.37
C ILE A 130 9.22 -9.94 1.62
N ALA A 131 8.70 -8.96 2.35
CA ALA A 131 9.28 -8.53 3.61
C ALA A 131 8.65 -9.35 4.74
N GLU A 132 9.45 -10.16 5.41
CA GLU A 132 8.96 -11.02 6.50
C GLU A 132 8.69 -10.23 7.77
N THR A 133 9.23 -9.03 7.89
CA THR A 133 9.04 -8.14 9.05
C THR A 133 8.97 -6.70 8.58
N VAL A 134 8.45 -5.83 9.44
CA VAL A 134 8.44 -4.39 9.17
C VAL A 134 9.87 -3.86 9.05
N GLU A 135 10.80 -4.39 9.85
CA GLU A 135 12.21 -4.02 9.75
C GLU A 135 12.81 -4.34 8.38
N LYS A 136 12.49 -5.53 7.85
CA LYS A 136 12.94 -5.92 6.51
C LYS A 136 12.33 -5.02 5.43
N LEU A 137 11.08 -4.62 5.61
CA LEU A 137 10.44 -3.68 4.71
C LEU A 137 11.18 -2.34 4.72
N ALA A 138 11.51 -1.84 5.90
CA ALA A 138 12.26 -0.59 6.04
C ALA A 138 13.63 -0.68 5.34
N GLN A 139 14.32 -1.80 5.47
CA GLN A 139 15.59 -2.03 4.80
C GLN A 139 15.43 -2.01 3.28
N TYR A 140 14.42 -2.69 2.77
CA TYR A 140 14.15 -2.72 1.35
C TYR A 140 13.87 -1.32 0.80
N LEU A 141 13.14 -0.51 1.55
CA LEU A 141 12.80 0.86 1.15
C LEU A 141 13.93 1.87 1.42
N GLY A 142 15.02 1.44 2.06
CA GLY A 142 16.18 2.28 2.28
C GLY A 142 16.05 3.30 3.40
N VAL A 143 15.22 3.03 4.42
CA VAL A 143 14.94 3.99 5.50
C VAL A 143 15.24 3.42 6.90
N CYS A 144 16.02 2.38 7.00
CA CYS A 144 16.39 1.85 8.31
C CYS A 144 17.69 2.47 8.84
#